data_19684e37823c9d3f5703d8d80f14b7cf
#
_entry.id   19684e37823c9d3f5703d8d80f14b7cf
#
_cell.length_a   1.000
_cell.length_b   1.000
_cell.length_c   1.000
_cell.angle_alpha   90.00
_cell.angle_beta   90.00
_cell.angle_gamma   90.00
#
_symmetry.space_group_name_H-M   'P 1'
#
loop_
_entity.id
_entity.type
_entity.pdbx_description
1 polymer ?
#
loop_
_entity_poly.entity_id
_entity_poly.type
_entity_poly.pdbx_seq_one_letter_code
_entity_poly.pdbx_strand_id
1 'polypeptide(L)'
;GSVARLSFGPLSANRVRRWLRDGDFDVLHVHEPTVPSLPLLACWVASGPIVATVHTAMPKSRVLLATQPVLRTALEKIDARIAVSEAARTTFVEHLGGDAVLIPNGVATHRYQHARPLDGWPGTGGVVGFLGRMDEPRKGLPVLLKAFELLAPGRPGLRLLVAGPGDADEQRHRVPADLRDRAVFLGEVSEEDKVRVLHSVDVFCSPNTGGESFGIVTAEAMAAGVPIVASDIPAFRQILRDGRAGELFGVGDAADLARVTARLLDDPARRAELSVAALDAVADYDWDVVARDVASVYETVVLGRSTVSLAQ
;
A
#
# COMPACT_ATOMS: atom_id res chain seq x y z
N GLY A 1 1.30 -4.79 -6.87
CA GLY A 1 0.26 -5.57 -6.17
C GLY A 1 -0.18 -6.75 -7.00
N SER A 2 -0.35 -7.92 -6.38
CA SER A 2 -0.83 -9.11 -7.07
C SER A 2 -2.25 -8.91 -7.59
N VAL A 3 -2.53 -9.39 -8.78
CA VAL A 3 -3.90 -9.47 -9.30
C VAL A 3 -4.60 -10.64 -8.61
N ALA A 4 -5.60 -10.36 -7.77
CA ALA A 4 -6.40 -11.39 -7.12
C ALA A 4 -7.24 -12.14 -8.17
N ARG A 5 -7.08 -13.46 -8.26
CA ARG A 5 -7.98 -14.32 -9.04
C ARG A 5 -9.26 -14.54 -8.25
N LEU A 6 -10.33 -13.92 -8.67
CA LEU A 6 -11.64 -14.08 -8.02
C LEU A 6 -12.20 -15.47 -8.31
N SER A 7 -12.38 -16.27 -7.25
CA SER A 7 -13.04 -17.57 -7.31
C SER A 7 -14.39 -17.47 -6.60
N PHE A 8 -15.49 -17.65 -7.35
CA PHE A 8 -16.84 -17.57 -6.84
C PHE A 8 -17.73 -18.65 -7.49
N GLY A 9 -18.77 -19.09 -6.78
CA GLY A 9 -19.74 -20.06 -7.30
C GLY A 9 -19.82 -21.37 -6.47
N PRO A 10 -20.70 -22.33 -6.86
CA PRO A 10 -21.02 -23.52 -6.05
C PRO A 10 -19.81 -24.41 -5.74
N LEU A 11 -18.90 -24.60 -6.70
CA LEU A 11 -17.69 -25.41 -6.49
C LEU A 11 -16.76 -24.77 -5.45
N SER A 12 -16.58 -23.45 -5.52
CA SER A 12 -15.80 -22.70 -4.55
C SER A 12 -16.44 -22.74 -3.16
N ALA A 13 -17.76 -22.57 -3.08
CA ALA A 13 -18.50 -22.68 -1.85
C ALA A 13 -18.36 -24.08 -1.20
N ASN A 14 -18.39 -25.16 -1.99
CA ASN A 14 -18.18 -26.51 -1.48
C ASN A 14 -16.76 -26.76 -0.97
N ARG A 15 -15.75 -26.15 -1.60
CA ARG A 15 -14.37 -26.20 -1.11
C ARG A 15 -14.22 -25.46 0.22
N VAL A 16 -14.81 -24.27 0.34
CA VAL A 16 -14.82 -23.50 1.61
C VAL A 16 -15.55 -24.28 2.70
N ARG A 17 -16.72 -24.89 2.42
CA ARG A 17 -17.43 -25.73 3.39
C ARG A 17 -16.59 -26.90 3.88
N ARG A 18 -15.88 -27.59 2.98
CA ARG A 18 -15.00 -28.70 3.33
C ARG A 18 -13.86 -28.21 4.23
N TRP A 19 -13.19 -27.13 3.84
CA TRP A 19 -12.11 -26.55 4.60
C TRP A 19 -12.54 -26.13 6.01
N LEU A 20 -13.72 -25.52 6.16
CA LEU A 20 -14.26 -25.15 7.47
C LEU A 20 -14.63 -26.36 8.32
N ARG A 21 -15.12 -27.45 7.71
CA ARG A 21 -15.48 -28.69 8.40
C ARG A 21 -14.26 -29.45 8.87
N ASP A 22 -13.21 -29.46 8.05
CA ASP A 22 -11.99 -30.23 8.30
C ASP A 22 -11.00 -29.47 9.22
N GLY A 23 -11.21 -28.16 9.39
CA GLY A 23 -10.43 -27.31 10.28
C GLY A 23 -11.13 -27.11 11.62
N ASP A 24 -10.34 -27.00 12.69
CA ASP A 24 -10.80 -26.66 14.04
C ASP A 24 -10.33 -25.22 14.33
N PHE A 25 -11.12 -24.26 13.87
CA PHE A 25 -10.75 -22.85 13.92
C PHE A 25 -11.48 -22.13 15.05
N ASP A 26 -10.75 -21.38 15.87
CA ASP A 26 -11.32 -20.51 16.91
C ASP A 26 -11.92 -19.24 16.30
N VAL A 27 -11.34 -18.71 15.22
CA VAL A 27 -11.79 -17.50 14.53
C VAL A 27 -11.59 -17.62 13.02
N LEU A 28 -12.54 -17.11 12.27
CA LEU A 28 -12.42 -16.93 10.82
C LEU A 28 -12.10 -15.48 10.51
N HIS A 29 -10.92 -15.21 9.96
CA HIS A 29 -10.59 -13.87 9.48
C HIS A 29 -10.64 -13.80 7.97
N VAL A 30 -11.44 -12.88 7.45
CA VAL A 30 -11.65 -12.67 6.00
C VAL A 30 -11.18 -11.28 5.59
N HIS A 31 -10.69 -11.16 4.35
CA HIS A 31 -10.27 -9.88 3.77
C HIS A 31 -11.15 -9.52 2.59
N GLU A 32 -11.61 -8.26 2.52
CA GLU A 32 -12.48 -7.73 1.45
C GLU A 32 -13.76 -8.56 1.23
N PRO A 33 -14.61 -8.78 2.24
CA PRO A 33 -15.81 -9.62 2.12
C PRO A 33 -16.92 -8.99 1.26
N THR A 34 -16.72 -7.78 0.76
CA THR A 34 -17.67 -7.03 -0.08
C THR A 34 -17.57 -7.38 -1.57
N VAL A 35 -16.53 -8.11 -1.96
CA VAL A 35 -16.30 -8.53 -3.34
C VAL A 35 -16.77 -9.97 -3.53
N PRO A 36 -17.45 -10.33 -4.64
CA PRO A 36 -17.82 -11.71 -4.96
C PRO A 36 -16.57 -12.61 -5.09
N SER A 37 -16.20 -13.27 -4.00
CA SER A 37 -14.92 -13.98 -3.84
C SER A 37 -15.03 -15.02 -2.72
N LEU A 38 -13.94 -15.75 -2.45
CA LEU A 38 -13.88 -16.72 -1.35
C LEU A 38 -14.23 -16.11 0.02
N PRO A 39 -13.75 -14.90 0.40
CA PRO A 39 -14.14 -14.25 1.65
C PRO A 39 -15.65 -14.10 1.84
N LEU A 40 -16.37 -13.64 0.80
CA LEU A 40 -17.82 -13.51 0.86
C LEU A 40 -18.51 -14.90 1.00
N LEU A 41 -18.06 -15.90 0.25
CA LEU A 41 -18.56 -17.27 0.40
C LEU A 41 -18.30 -17.82 1.80
N ALA A 42 -17.14 -17.55 2.39
CA ALA A 42 -16.80 -17.97 3.74
C ALA A 42 -17.76 -17.34 4.77
N CYS A 43 -18.04 -16.04 4.67
CA CYS A 43 -19.03 -15.38 5.54
C CYS A 43 -20.43 -16.01 5.41
N TRP A 44 -20.88 -16.41 4.21
CA TRP A 44 -22.20 -17.01 4.05
C TRP A 44 -22.28 -18.41 4.68
N VAL A 45 -21.23 -19.23 4.53
CA VAL A 45 -21.28 -20.64 4.94
C VAL A 45 -20.76 -20.89 6.35
N ALA A 46 -20.03 -19.95 6.95
CA ALA A 46 -19.53 -20.06 8.31
C ALA A 46 -20.55 -19.58 9.34
N SER A 47 -20.39 -20.10 10.56
CA SER A 47 -21.00 -19.65 11.80
C SER A 47 -19.94 -19.66 12.89
N GLY A 48 -20.01 -18.74 13.86
CA GLY A 48 -19.02 -18.59 14.93
C GLY A 48 -18.29 -17.26 14.83
N PRO A 49 -17.13 -17.10 15.51
CA PRO A 49 -16.38 -15.83 15.50
C PRO A 49 -15.84 -15.50 14.10
N ILE A 50 -16.29 -14.37 13.51
CA ILE A 50 -15.84 -13.88 12.21
C ILE A 50 -15.29 -12.46 12.35
N VAL A 51 -14.04 -12.27 11.93
CA VAL A 51 -13.39 -10.96 11.79
C VAL A 51 -13.23 -10.63 10.30
N ALA A 52 -13.41 -9.39 9.93
CA ALA A 52 -13.18 -8.94 8.55
C ALA A 52 -12.27 -7.72 8.49
N THR A 53 -11.29 -7.74 7.59
CA THR A 53 -10.46 -6.56 7.26
C THR A 53 -10.83 -6.00 5.89
N VAL A 54 -11.02 -4.68 5.83
CA VAL A 54 -11.24 -3.92 4.60
C VAL A 54 -10.01 -3.08 4.28
N HIS A 55 -9.53 -3.22 3.03
CA HIS A 55 -8.31 -2.56 2.55
C HIS A 55 -8.61 -1.46 1.54
N THR A 56 -9.79 -1.50 0.91
CA THR A 56 -10.10 -0.66 -0.24
C THR A 56 -10.75 0.64 0.18
N ALA A 57 -10.17 1.76 -0.26
CA ALA A 57 -10.81 3.06 -0.25
C ALA A 57 -11.46 3.28 -1.63
N MET A 58 -12.78 3.26 -1.71
CA MET A 58 -13.52 3.47 -2.96
C MET A 58 -14.44 4.68 -2.85
N PRO A 59 -14.53 5.51 -3.90
CA PRO A 59 -15.61 6.48 -4.01
C PRO A 59 -16.97 5.76 -4.07
N LYS A 60 -18.05 6.48 -3.74
CA LYS A 60 -19.43 5.93 -3.71
C LYS A 60 -19.71 5.09 -4.96
N SER A 61 -19.92 3.78 -4.77
CA SER A 61 -20.21 2.83 -5.83
C SER A 61 -21.69 2.49 -5.86
N ARG A 62 -22.36 2.83 -6.99
CA ARG A 62 -23.77 2.45 -7.21
C ARG A 62 -23.97 0.94 -7.25
N VAL A 63 -22.94 0.20 -7.70
CA VAL A 63 -22.98 -1.28 -7.73
C VAL A 63 -22.99 -1.83 -6.31
N LEU A 64 -22.16 -1.31 -5.43
CA LEU A 64 -22.09 -1.75 -4.03
C LEU A 64 -23.41 -1.45 -3.30
N LEU A 65 -24.01 -0.29 -3.53
CA LEU A 65 -25.34 0.05 -3.00
C LEU A 65 -26.44 -0.87 -3.53
N ALA A 66 -26.43 -1.22 -4.82
CA ALA A 66 -27.42 -2.12 -5.42
C ALA A 66 -27.29 -3.56 -4.91
N THR A 67 -26.08 -4.00 -4.55
CA THR A 67 -25.83 -5.36 -4.04
C THR A 67 -25.92 -5.46 -2.51
N GLN A 68 -26.10 -4.34 -1.82
CA GLN A 68 -26.18 -4.27 -0.36
C GLN A 68 -27.13 -5.29 0.28
N PRO A 69 -28.37 -5.52 -0.19
CA PRO A 69 -29.29 -6.49 0.44
C PRO A 69 -28.71 -7.90 0.48
N VAL A 70 -27.99 -8.31 -0.58
CA VAL A 70 -27.36 -9.64 -0.67
C VAL A 70 -26.11 -9.71 0.18
N LEU A 71 -25.29 -8.66 0.17
CA LEU A 71 -24.08 -8.56 1.00
C LEU A 71 -24.40 -8.53 2.49
N ARG A 72 -25.49 -7.86 2.86
CA ARG A 72 -25.91 -7.70 4.25
C ARG A 72 -26.05 -9.01 4.99
N THR A 73 -26.58 -10.06 4.35
CA THR A 73 -26.73 -11.40 4.96
C THR A 73 -25.41 -12.06 5.35
N ALA A 74 -24.30 -11.71 4.66
CA ALA A 74 -22.96 -12.16 5.05
C ALA A 74 -22.33 -11.23 6.09
N LEU A 75 -22.49 -9.91 5.88
CA LEU A 75 -21.82 -8.90 6.69
C LEU A 75 -22.39 -8.78 8.12
N GLU A 76 -23.67 -9.14 8.32
CA GLU A 76 -24.30 -9.21 9.65
C GLU A 76 -23.72 -10.31 10.54
N LYS A 77 -23.05 -11.32 9.95
CA LYS A 77 -22.37 -12.39 10.69
C LYS A 77 -20.98 -11.98 11.20
N ILE A 78 -20.45 -10.84 10.74
CA ILE A 78 -19.13 -10.38 11.11
C ILE A 78 -19.19 -9.72 12.49
N ASP A 79 -18.46 -10.29 13.45
CA ASP A 79 -18.43 -9.86 14.84
C ASP A 79 -17.55 -8.63 15.07
N ALA A 80 -16.41 -8.57 14.38
CA ALA A 80 -15.53 -7.42 14.40
C ALA A 80 -15.03 -7.06 13.01
N ARG A 81 -14.83 -5.76 12.80
CA ARG A 81 -14.38 -5.21 11.53
C ARG A 81 -13.13 -4.38 11.74
N ILE A 82 -12.15 -4.58 10.88
CA ILE A 82 -10.88 -3.87 10.86
C ILE A 82 -10.82 -3.08 9.55
N ALA A 83 -10.43 -1.82 9.62
CA ALA A 83 -10.11 -0.99 8.46
C ALA A 83 -8.64 -0.57 8.50
N VAL A 84 -7.94 -0.69 7.38
CA VAL A 84 -6.50 -0.38 7.35
C VAL A 84 -6.19 1.11 7.28
N SER A 85 -7.21 1.94 7.10
CA SER A 85 -7.09 3.40 7.07
C SER A 85 -8.45 4.07 7.30
N GLU A 86 -8.45 5.36 7.65
CA GLU A 86 -9.68 6.14 7.73
C GLU A 86 -10.43 6.18 6.38
N ALA A 87 -9.73 6.20 5.26
CA ALA A 87 -10.36 6.15 3.95
C ALA A 87 -11.09 4.82 3.70
N ALA A 88 -10.51 3.69 4.10
CA ALA A 88 -11.16 2.38 4.04
C ALA A 88 -12.34 2.31 5.03
N ARG A 89 -12.17 2.83 6.25
CA ARG A 89 -13.24 2.89 7.26
C ARG A 89 -14.43 3.70 6.78
N THR A 90 -14.20 4.91 6.28
CA THR A 90 -15.25 5.77 5.73
C THR A 90 -16.00 5.08 4.60
N THR A 91 -15.27 4.45 3.66
CA THR A 91 -15.86 3.66 2.57
C THR A 91 -16.79 2.58 3.12
N PHE A 92 -16.34 1.85 4.13
CA PHE A 92 -17.12 0.76 4.73
C PHE A 92 -18.39 1.31 5.42
N VAL A 93 -18.24 2.32 6.28
CA VAL A 93 -19.35 2.94 7.03
C VAL A 93 -20.41 3.51 6.10
N GLU A 94 -20.01 4.24 5.07
CA GLU A 94 -20.94 4.87 4.12
C GLU A 94 -21.75 3.88 3.28
N HIS A 95 -21.17 2.73 2.94
CA HIS A 95 -21.81 1.75 2.03
C HIS A 95 -22.55 0.63 2.77
N LEU A 96 -22.09 0.26 3.96
CA LEU A 96 -22.52 -0.99 4.62
C LEU A 96 -23.06 -0.75 6.04
N GLY A 97 -22.81 0.41 6.59
CA GLY A 97 -23.19 0.76 7.97
C GLY A 97 -22.30 0.10 9.02
N GLY A 98 -22.50 0.47 10.28
CA GLY A 98 -21.69 0.02 11.40
C GLY A 98 -20.38 0.80 11.53
N ASP A 99 -19.38 0.23 12.20
CA ASP A 99 -18.07 0.83 12.38
C ASP A 99 -16.95 -0.22 12.24
N ALA A 100 -15.70 0.23 12.18
CA ALA A 100 -14.52 -0.63 12.11
C ALA A 100 -13.39 -0.07 12.97
N VAL A 101 -12.64 -0.95 13.61
CA VAL A 101 -11.41 -0.60 14.32
C VAL A 101 -10.33 -0.28 13.30
N LEU A 102 -9.58 0.79 13.53
CA LEU A 102 -8.44 1.14 12.69
C LEU A 102 -7.21 0.32 13.12
N ILE A 103 -6.79 -0.59 12.26
CA ILE A 103 -5.53 -1.32 12.40
C ILE A 103 -4.85 -1.26 11.04
N PRO A 104 -3.71 -0.56 10.91
CA PRO A 104 -3.05 -0.36 9.63
C PRO A 104 -2.49 -1.65 9.04
N ASN A 105 -2.04 -1.61 7.78
CA ASN A 105 -1.25 -2.70 7.22
C ASN A 105 0.10 -2.78 7.91
N GLY A 106 0.56 -4.00 8.20
CA GLY A 106 1.88 -4.25 8.74
C GLY A 106 2.98 -4.22 7.67
N VAL A 107 4.17 -3.81 8.08
CA VAL A 107 5.41 -3.86 7.31
C VAL A 107 6.45 -4.62 8.12
N ALA A 108 7.20 -5.52 7.48
CA ALA A 108 8.33 -6.19 8.13
C ALA A 108 9.55 -5.24 8.13
N THR A 109 9.56 -4.26 9.04
CA THR A 109 10.50 -3.14 9.03
C THR A 109 11.95 -3.60 9.06
N HIS A 110 12.26 -4.67 9.82
CA HIS A 110 13.59 -5.26 9.94
C HIS A 110 14.19 -5.70 8.58
N ARG A 111 13.35 -6.06 7.59
CA ARG A 111 13.80 -6.49 6.25
C ARG A 111 14.37 -5.34 5.42
N TYR A 112 13.99 -4.12 5.74
CA TYR A 112 14.36 -2.92 4.98
C TYR A 112 15.52 -2.14 5.57
N GLN A 113 15.92 -2.41 6.82
CA GLN A 113 16.91 -1.60 7.55
C GLN A 113 18.33 -1.71 6.99
N HIS A 114 18.69 -2.86 6.43
CA HIS A 114 20.05 -3.12 6.00
C HIS A 114 20.08 -3.85 4.66
N ALA A 115 20.49 -3.14 3.62
CA ALA A 115 20.83 -3.76 2.33
C ALA A 115 21.95 -2.99 1.66
N ARG A 116 22.68 -3.69 0.78
CA ARG A 116 23.63 -3.02 -0.12
C ARG A 116 22.85 -2.45 -1.30
N PRO A 117 23.13 -1.21 -1.72
CA PRO A 117 22.58 -0.67 -2.96
C PRO A 117 22.82 -1.60 -4.15
N LEU A 118 22.10 -1.39 -5.23
CA LEU A 118 22.41 -2.03 -6.52
C LEU A 118 23.80 -1.62 -6.99
N ASP A 119 24.46 -2.47 -7.75
CA ASP A 119 25.82 -2.22 -8.22
C ASP A 119 25.87 -0.94 -9.09
N GLY A 120 26.76 -0.02 -8.76
CA GLY A 120 26.86 1.29 -9.40
C GLY A 120 25.84 2.34 -8.94
N TRP A 121 25.14 2.09 -7.84
CA TRP A 121 24.18 3.04 -7.23
C TRP A 121 24.58 3.37 -5.79
N PRO A 122 24.17 4.58 -5.28
CA PRO A 122 23.44 5.64 -5.99
C PRO A 122 24.26 6.47 -6.98
N GLY A 123 25.59 6.47 -6.90
CA GLY A 123 26.44 7.39 -7.65
C GLY A 123 26.55 8.77 -7.00
N THR A 124 27.06 9.78 -7.73
CA THR A 124 27.42 11.11 -7.15
C THR A 124 26.47 12.25 -7.53
N GLY A 125 25.51 12.02 -8.41
CA GLY A 125 24.68 13.11 -8.97
C GLY A 125 23.29 13.27 -8.38
N GLY A 126 22.95 12.43 -7.42
CA GLY A 126 21.61 12.29 -6.86
C GLY A 126 20.75 11.29 -7.64
N VAL A 127 19.91 10.56 -6.92
CA VAL A 127 19.00 9.56 -7.46
C VAL A 127 17.60 9.75 -6.91
N VAL A 128 16.64 9.86 -7.83
CA VAL A 128 15.20 9.85 -7.51
C VAL A 128 14.65 8.48 -7.82
N GLY A 129 13.93 7.88 -6.86
CA GLY A 129 13.37 6.55 -6.96
C GLY A 129 11.86 6.49 -7.08
N PHE A 130 11.39 5.47 -7.77
CA PHE A 130 9.97 5.08 -7.83
C PHE A 130 9.86 3.57 -7.75
N LEU A 131 8.90 3.09 -6.97
CA LEU A 131 8.58 1.66 -6.88
C LEU A 131 7.06 1.49 -6.96
N GLY A 132 6.58 0.79 -7.98
CA GLY A 132 5.15 0.56 -8.17
C GLY A 132 4.81 0.11 -9.58
N ARG A 133 3.54 -0.25 -9.82
CA ARG A 133 3.06 -0.61 -11.15
C ARG A 133 3.19 0.57 -12.09
N MET A 134 3.97 0.40 -13.14
CA MET A 134 4.26 1.46 -14.11
C MET A 134 3.08 1.74 -15.05
N ASP A 135 2.24 0.75 -15.30
CA ASP A 135 1.06 0.79 -16.17
C ASP A 135 -0.22 1.25 -15.45
N GLU A 136 -0.15 1.53 -14.15
CA GLU A 136 -1.29 1.97 -13.34
C GLU A 136 -1.29 3.50 -13.19
N PRO A 137 -2.19 4.25 -13.90
CA PRO A 137 -2.15 5.71 -13.95
C PRO A 137 -2.21 6.37 -12.57
N ARG A 138 -2.98 5.80 -11.63
CA ARG A 138 -3.10 6.34 -10.27
C ARG A 138 -1.80 6.32 -9.48
N LYS A 139 -0.81 5.50 -9.85
CA LYS A 139 0.52 5.48 -9.22
C LYS A 139 1.38 6.69 -9.60
N GLY A 140 0.96 7.45 -10.62
CA GLY A 140 1.49 8.77 -10.91
C GLY A 140 2.88 8.78 -11.55
N LEU A 141 3.38 7.66 -12.11
CA LEU A 141 4.66 7.65 -12.82
C LEU A 141 4.78 8.75 -13.87
N PRO A 142 3.73 9.08 -14.69
CA PRO A 142 3.81 10.19 -15.62
C PRO A 142 4.09 11.56 -14.96
N VAL A 143 3.60 11.79 -13.74
CA VAL A 143 3.88 13.01 -12.98
C VAL A 143 5.37 13.07 -12.61
N LEU A 144 5.93 11.94 -12.17
CA LEU A 144 7.36 11.85 -11.84
C LEU A 144 8.25 12.01 -13.07
N LEU A 145 7.90 11.38 -14.20
CA LEU A 145 8.65 11.55 -15.45
C LEU A 145 8.69 13.02 -15.86
N LYS A 146 7.56 13.73 -15.76
CA LYS A 146 7.51 15.16 -16.05
C LYS A 146 8.31 16.00 -15.06
N ALA A 147 8.29 15.66 -13.77
CA ALA A 147 9.13 16.30 -12.78
C ALA A 147 10.63 16.07 -13.05
N PHE A 148 11.00 14.87 -13.47
CA PHE A 148 12.39 14.55 -13.85
C PHE A 148 12.86 15.38 -15.06
N GLU A 149 12.01 15.57 -16.08
CA GLU A 149 12.29 16.48 -17.19
C GLU A 149 12.59 17.91 -16.75
N LEU A 150 11.90 18.40 -15.71
CA LEU A 150 12.12 19.73 -15.14
C LEU A 150 13.38 19.83 -14.31
N LEU A 151 13.75 18.75 -13.60
CA LEU A 151 14.91 18.69 -12.72
C LEU A 151 16.24 18.47 -13.45
N ALA A 152 16.22 17.62 -14.46
CA ALA A 152 17.40 17.08 -15.11
C ALA A 152 18.31 18.12 -15.79
N PRO A 153 17.81 19.19 -16.45
CA PRO A 153 18.65 20.18 -17.10
C PRO A 153 19.61 20.89 -16.14
N GLY A 154 19.15 21.22 -14.94
CA GLY A 154 19.97 21.88 -13.89
C GLY A 154 20.88 20.95 -13.12
N ARG A 155 20.85 19.62 -13.37
CA ARG A 155 21.51 18.58 -12.58
C ARG A 155 22.08 17.47 -13.49
N PRO A 156 23.23 17.69 -14.12
CA PRO A 156 23.77 16.74 -15.13
C PRO A 156 23.99 15.31 -14.61
N GLY A 157 24.26 15.13 -13.30
CA GLY A 157 24.46 13.82 -12.69
C GLY A 157 23.18 13.17 -12.15
N LEU A 158 22.03 13.85 -12.17
CA LEU A 158 20.78 13.33 -11.62
C LEU A 158 20.31 12.10 -12.41
N ARG A 159 19.95 11.03 -11.69
CA ARG A 159 19.42 9.79 -12.27
C ARG A 159 18.03 9.50 -11.74
N LEU A 160 17.23 8.80 -12.53
CA LEU A 160 15.93 8.26 -12.14
C LEU A 160 16.00 6.73 -12.11
N LEU A 161 15.56 6.12 -11.02
CA LEU A 161 15.48 4.67 -10.86
C LEU A 161 14.03 4.25 -10.66
N VAL A 162 13.49 3.49 -11.60
CA VAL A 162 12.09 3.03 -11.63
C VAL A 162 12.06 1.51 -11.55
N ALA A 163 11.31 0.95 -10.59
CA ALA A 163 11.11 -0.47 -10.47
C ALA A 163 9.63 -0.83 -10.25
N GLY A 164 9.24 -2.01 -10.70
CA GLY A 164 7.91 -2.57 -10.52
C GLY A 164 7.31 -3.14 -11.80
N PRO A 165 6.16 -3.83 -11.71
CA PRO A 165 5.48 -4.41 -12.87
C PRO A 165 5.03 -3.36 -13.89
N GLY A 166 5.00 -3.73 -15.16
CA GLY A 166 4.59 -2.92 -16.30
C GLY A 166 5.60 -2.98 -17.43
N ASP A 167 5.31 -2.33 -18.56
CA ASP A 167 6.20 -2.28 -19.72
C ASP A 167 7.28 -1.20 -19.52
N ALA A 168 8.47 -1.65 -19.12
CA ALA A 168 9.62 -0.78 -18.87
C ALA A 168 10.10 -0.05 -20.14
N ASP A 169 10.03 -0.69 -21.31
CA ASP A 169 10.45 -0.10 -22.58
C ASP A 169 9.45 0.99 -23.02
N GLU A 170 8.15 0.75 -22.87
CA GLU A 170 7.13 1.77 -23.13
C GLU A 170 7.37 3.01 -22.26
N GLN A 171 7.60 2.82 -20.95
CA GLN A 171 7.82 3.96 -20.05
C GLN A 171 9.14 4.69 -20.35
N ARG A 172 10.19 3.98 -20.73
CA ARG A 172 11.46 4.56 -21.14
C ARG A 172 11.31 5.45 -22.38
N HIS A 173 10.45 5.06 -23.32
CA HIS A 173 10.19 5.87 -24.53
C HIS A 173 9.46 7.19 -24.22
N ARG A 174 8.76 7.28 -23.08
CA ARG A 174 8.11 8.53 -22.63
C ARG A 174 9.12 9.56 -22.10
N VAL A 175 10.34 9.13 -21.75
CA VAL A 175 11.41 10.04 -21.35
C VAL A 175 12.03 10.68 -22.58
N PRO A 176 12.30 12.02 -22.60
CA PRO A 176 13.01 12.70 -23.67
C PRO A 176 14.32 11.99 -24.05
N ALA A 177 14.65 11.97 -25.33
CA ALA A 177 15.76 11.18 -25.87
C ALA A 177 17.10 11.50 -25.19
N ASP A 178 17.37 12.74 -24.89
CA ASP A 178 18.57 13.26 -24.23
C ASP A 178 18.66 12.91 -22.72
N LEU A 179 17.56 12.44 -22.12
CA LEU A 179 17.50 12.04 -20.71
C LEU A 179 17.37 10.54 -20.49
N ARG A 180 17.16 9.74 -21.55
CA ARG A 180 16.90 8.29 -21.46
C ARG A 180 18.01 7.50 -20.79
N ASP A 181 19.25 7.87 -21.01
CA ASP A 181 20.41 7.18 -20.40
C ASP A 181 20.54 7.46 -18.89
N ARG A 182 19.80 8.45 -18.40
CA ARG A 182 19.74 8.83 -16.98
C ARG A 182 18.52 8.26 -16.28
N ALA A 183 17.57 7.67 -17.00
CA ALA A 183 16.38 7.03 -16.47
C ALA A 183 16.46 5.51 -16.66
N VAL A 184 16.59 4.78 -15.56
CA VAL A 184 16.72 3.32 -15.55
C VAL A 184 15.42 2.69 -15.10
N PHE A 185 14.88 1.80 -15.93
CA PHE A 185 13.66 1.05 -15.67
C PHE A 185 14.02 -0.42 -15.51
N LEU A 186 13.83 -0.97 -14.31
CA LEU A 186 14.22 -2.35 -13.98
C LEU A 186 13.12 -3.37 -14.29
N GLY A 187 11.88 -2.92 -14.53
CA GLY A 187 10.75 -3.85 -14.59
C GLY A 187 10.41 -4.43 -13.21
N GLU A 188 9.79 -5.60 -13.21
CA GLU A 188 9.47 -6.32 -11.98
C GLU A 188 10.77 -6.85 -11.32
N VAL A 189 10.90 -6.59 -10.02
CA VAL A 189 12.08 -6.97 -9.23
C VAL A 189 11.70 -7.97 -8.14
N SER A 190 12.67 -8.76 -7.67
CA SER A 190 12.51 -9.62 -6.51
C SER A 190 12.27 -8.81 -5.21
N GLU A 191 11.76 -9.44 -4.16
CA GLU A 191 11.64 -8.80 -2.84
C GLU A 191 13.01 -8.36 -2.28
N GLU A 192 14.07 -9.11 -2.56
CA GLU A 192 15.43 -8.75 -2.16
C GLU A 192 15.92 -7.52 -2.94
N ASP A 193 15.76 -7.52 -4.27
CA ASP A 193 16.17 -6.39 -5.11
C ASP A 193 15.29 -5.14 -4.83
N LYS A 194 14.04 -5.31 -4.43
CA LYS A 194 13.20 -4.20 -3.99
C LYS A 194 13.84 -3.42 -2.84
N VAL A 195 14.37 -4.13 -1.84
CA VAL A 195 15.10 -3.51 -0.73
C VAL A 195 16.36 -2.80 -1.23
N ARG A 196 17.13 -3.45 -2.11
CA ARG A 196 18.35 -2.85 -2.72
C ARG A 196 18.02 -1.59 -3.54
N VAL A 197 16.89 -1.58 -4.28
CA VAL A 197 16.40 -0.40 -5.00
C VAL A 197 16.16 0.77 -4.05
N LEU A 198 15.50 0.54 -2.90
CA LEU A 198 15.26 1.58 -1.91
C LEU A 198 16.57 2.13 -1.34
N HIS A 199 17.57 1.30 -1.10
CA HIS A 199 18.91 1.75 -0.66
C HIS A 199 19.76 2.37 -1.78
N SER A 200 19.28 2.37 -3.03
CA SER A 200 19.98 2.93 -4.19
C SER A 200 19.55 4.35 -4.54
N VAL A 201 18.65 4.96 -3.77
CA VAL A 201 18.07 6.26 -4.08
C VAL A 201 18.30 7.27 -2.94
N ASP A 202 18.45 8.54 -3.28
CA ASP A 202 18.61 9.63 -2.31
C ASP A 202 17.25 10.20 -1.88
N VAL A 203 16.25 10.12 -2.76
CA VAL A 203 14.86 10.55 -2.53
C VAL A 203 13.92 9.56 -3.19
N PHE A 204 12.97 9.04 -2.44
CA PHE A 204 11.90 8.18 -2.95
C PHE A 204 10.64 9.00 -3.23
N CYS A 205 10.04 8.83 -4.41
CA CYS A 205 8.82 9.53 -4.80
C CYS A 205 7.60 8.60 -4.82
N SER A 206 6.53 9.02 -4.14
CA SER A 206 5.19 8.42 -4.18
C SER A 206 4.19 9.39 -4.82
N PRO A 207 4.18 9.52 -6.17
CA PRO A 207 3.44 10.57 -6.87
C PRO A 207 2.00 10.19 -7.19
N ASN A 208 1.35 9.40 -6.35
CA ASN A 208 0.01 8.87 -6.59
C ASN A 208 -1.01 10.00 -6.81
N THR A 209 -1.89 9.83 -7.80
CA THR A 209 -2.93 10.82 -8.12
C THR A 209 -4.25 10.59 -7.38
N GLY A 210 -4.33 9.51 -6.57
CA GLY A 210 -5.49 9.14 -5.76
C GLY A 210 -5.64 7.63 -5.63
N GLY A 211 -6.73 7.20 -4.97
CA GLY A 211 -7.06 5.77 -4.85
C GLY A 211 -6.07 4.93 -4.04
N GLU A 212 -5.23 5.54 -3.23
CA GLU A 212 -4.37 4.86 -2.27
C GLU A 212 -5.06 4.81 -0.91
N SER A 213 -5.12 3.63 -0.31
CA SER A 213 -5.76 3.47 1.00
C SER A 213 -4.77 3.59 2.16
N PHE A 214 -3.54 3.11 1.98
CA PHE A 214 -2.53 3.11 3.03
C PHE A 214 -1.15 3.59 2.53
N GLY A 215 -0.65 3.04 1.42
CA GLY A 215 0.67 3.36 0.89
C GLY A 215 1.77 2.40 1.37
N ILE A 216 1.54 1.08 1.19
CA ILE A 216 2.48 0.06 1.67
C ILE A 216 3.92 0.27 1.15
N VAL A 217 4.08 0.65 -0.12
CA VAL A 217 5.41 0.90 -0.71
C VAL A 217 6.08 2.13 -0.08
N THR A 218 5.29 3.14 0.29
CA THR A 218 5.79 4.31 1.02
C THR A 218 6.26 3.90 2.42
N ALA A 219 5.52 3.03 3.12
CA ALA A 219 5.94 2.49 4.41
C ALA A 219 7.22 1.62 4.29
N GLU A 220 7.36 0.85 3.22
CA GLU A 220 8.60 0.11 2.92
C GLU A 220 9.79 1.05 2.72
N ALA A 221 9.60 2.16 2.00
CA ALA A 221 10.63 3.18 1.82
C ALA A 221 10.97 3.91 3.14
N MET A 222 9.97 4.18 3.99
CA MET A 222 10.20 4.69 5.35
C MET A 222 11.06 3.72 6.18
N ALA A 223 10.76 2.42 6.10
CA ALA A 223 11.52 1.37 6.80
C ALA A 223 12.96 1.22 6.30
N ALA A 224 13.21 1.55 5.03
CA ALA A 224 14.57 1.65 4.48
C ALA A 224 15.30 2.95 4.88
N GLY A 225 14.62 3.87 5.57
CA GLY A 225 15.19 5.16 5.98
C GLY A 225 15.42 6.12 4.82
N VAL A 226 14.74 5.95 3.68
CA VAL A 226 14.87 6.83 2.52
C VAL A 226 14.00 8.06 2.69
N PRO A 227 14.51 9.29 2.47
CA PRO A 227 13.70 10.51 2.43
C PRO A 227 12.61 10.44 1.37
N ILE A 228 11.39 10.79 1.76
CA ILE A 228 10.19 10.62 0.91
C ILE A 228 9.63 11.95 0.46
N VAL A 229 9.25 12.02 -0.82
CA VAL A 229 8.38 13.05 -1.38
C VAL A 229 7.10 12.36 -1.88
N ALA A 230 5.95 12.72 -1.33
CA ALA A 230 4.68 12.09 -1.68
C ALA A 230 3.61 13.12 -2.03
N SER A 231 2.63 12.70 -2.84
CA SER A 231 1.46 13.51 -3.14
C SER A 231 0.66 13.82 -1.88
N ASP A 232 0.09 15.01 -1.81
CA ASP A 232 -0.76 15.47 -0.71
C ASP A 232 -2.15 14.81 -0.74
N ILE A 233 -2.20 13.49 -0.49
CA ILE A 233 -3.42 12.70 -0.37
C ILE A 233 -3.60 12.19 1.06
N PRO A 234 -4.84 11.91 1.51
CA PRO A 234 -5.11 11.50 2.90
C PRO A 234 -4.25 10.33 3.40
N ALA A 235 -4.04 9.28 2.57
CA ALA A 235 -3.22 8.13 2.94
C ALA A 235 -1.76 8.52 3.24
N PHE A 236 -1.18 9.40 2.43
CA PHE A 236 0.21 9.84 2.63
C PHE A 236 0.33 10.90 3.74
N ARG A 237 -0.67 11.76 3.94
CA ARG A 237 -0.72 12.62 5.13
C ARG A 237 -0.67 11.79 6.41
N GLN A 238 -1.46 10.73 6.47
CA GLN A 238 -1.51 9.84 7.63
C GLN A 238 -0.16 9.17 7.89
N ILE A 239 0.40 8.47 6.91
CA ILE A 239 1.63 7.69 7.10
C ILE A 239 2.87 8.58 7.31
N LEU A 240 2.91 9.75 6.68
CA LEU A 240 3.99 10.74 6.81
C LEU A 240 3.73 11.76 7.94
N ARG A 241 2.74 11.50 8.81
CA ARG A 241 2.40 12.36 9.96
C ARG A 241 2.26 13.83 9.56
N ASP A 242 1.46 14.11 8.51
CA ASP A 242 1.24 15.46 7.93
C ASP A 242 2.52 16.17 7.50
N GLY A 243 3.44 15.47 6.86
CA GLY A 243 4.67 16.03 6.33
C GLY A 243 5.85 16.07 7.32
N ARG A 244 5.69 15.53 8.54
CA ARG A 244 6.79 15.45 9.51
C ARG A 244 7.80 14.34 9.21
N ALA A 245 7.35 13.26 8.58
CA ALA A 245 8.17 12.09 8.20
C ALA A 245 8.45 12.00 6.69
N GLY A 246 8.19 13.07 5.94
CA GLY A 246 8.41 13.18 4.49
C GLY A 246 7.86 14.50 3.98
N GLU A 247 8.22 14.91 2.79
CA GLU A 247 7.71 16.13 2.17
C GLU A 247 6.45 15.83 1.34
N LEU A 248 5.48 16.74 1.36
CA LEU A 248 4.26 16.64 0.57
C LEU A 248 4.28 17.63 -0.60
N PHE A 249 3.70 17.24 -1.74
CA PHE A 249 3.55 18.10 -2.92
C PHE A 249 2.12 18.01 -3.48
N GLY A 250 1.72 19.03 -4.24
CA GLY A 250 0.37 19.10 -4.84
C GLY A 250 0.07 17.93 -5.75
N VAL A 251 -1.10 17.29 -5.59
CA VAL A 251 -1.50 16.10 -6.36
C VAL A 251 -1.48 16.38 -7.86
N GLY A 252 -0.70 15.61 -8.64
CA GLY A 252 -0.57 15.76 -10.08
C GLY A 252 0.29 16.94 -10.53
N ASP A 253 0.83 17.73 -9.61
CA ASP A 253 1.68 18.90 -9.92
C ASP A 253 3.15 18.49 -10.06
N ALA A 254 3.57 18.23 -11.29
CA ALA A 254 4.94 17.87 -11.62
C ALA A 254 5.95 18.99 -11.31
N ALA A 255 5.54 20.26 -11.42
CA ALA A 255 6.42 21.39 -11.12
C ALA A 255 6.66 21.50 -9.60
N ASP A 256 5.62 21.31 -8.79
CA ASP A 256 5.76 21.27 -7.34
C ASP A 256 6.59 20.07 -6.88
N LEU A 257 6.35 18.86 -7.46
CA LEU A 257 7.18 17.67 -7.21
C LEU A 257 8.66 17.96 -7.52
N ALA A 258 8.95 18.56 -8.69
CA ALA A 258 10.32 18.93 -9.05
C ALA A 258 10.92 19.91 -8.04
N ARG A 259 10.18 20.95 -7.65
CA ARG A 259 10.62 21.96 -6.68
C ARG A 259 10.94 21.35 -5.29
N VAL A 260 10.05 20.49 -4.80
CA VAL A 260 10.23 19.83 -3.48
C VAL A 260 11.41 18.87 -3.52
N THR A 261 11.50 18.04 -4.59
CA THR A 261 12.59 17.08 -4.79
C THR A 261 13.94 17.81 -4.91
N ALA A 262 13.99 18.92 -5.66
CA ALA A 262 15.22 19.73 -5.80
C ALA A 262 15.75 20.19 -4.43
N ARG A 263 14.87 20.74 -3.58
CA ARG A 263 15.25 21.18 -2.23
C ARG A 263 15.85 20.05 -1.39
N LEU A 264 15.23 18.86 -1.42
CA LEU A 264 15.75 17.71 -0.69
C LEU A 264 17.09 17.22 -1.24
N LEU A 265 17.28 17.21 -2.55
CA LEU A 265 18.57 16.83 -3.15
C LEU A 265 19.69 17.80 -2.74
N ASP A 266 19.37 19.09 -2.55
CA ASP A 266 20.32 20.15 -2.17
C ASP A 266 20.56 20.23 -0.66
N ASP A 267 19.71 19.60 0.16
CA ASP A 267 19.77 19.68 1.63
C ASP A 267 19.99 18.31 2.28
N PRO A 268 21.25 17.84 2.41
CA PRO A 268 21.56 16.58 3.09
C PRO A 268 21.13 16.53 4.56
N ALA A 269 21.13 17.68 5.25
CA ALA A 269 20.72 17.74 6.65
C ALA A 269 19.21 17.47 6.77
N ARG A 270 18.41 18.08 5.91
CA ARG A 270 16.96 17.82 5.85
C ARG A 270 16.65 16.39 5.48
N ARG A 271 17.41 15.80 4.54
CA ARG A 271 17.25 14.36 4.22
C ARG A 271 17.51 13.49 5.44
N ALA A 272 18.57 13.75 6.21
CA ALA A 272 18.88 13.00 7.42
C ALA A 272 17.78 13.13 8.50
N GLU A 273 17.24 14.33 8.71
CA GLU A 273 16.11 14.57 9.62
C GLU A 273 14.89 13.76 9.21
N LEU A 274 14.51 13.82 7.93
CA LEU A 274 13.35 13.08 7.41
C LEU A 274 13.55 11.57 7.47
N SER A 275 14.76 11.08 7.24
CA SER A 275 15.11 9.66 7.39
C SER A 275 14.84 9.17 8.83
N VAL A 276 15.32 9.90 9.82
CA VAL A 276 15.09 9.57 11.24
C VAL A 276 13.60 9.63 11.58
N ALA A 277 12.90 10.67 11.13
CA ALA A 277 11.47 10.82 11.38
C ALA A 277 10.63 9.72 10.68
N ALA A 278 11.03 9.28 9.49
CA ALA A 278 10.39 8.19 8.77
C ALA A 278 10.57 6.86 9.49
N LEU A 279 11.78 6.55 9.97
CA LEU A 279 12.07 5.34 10.75
C LEU A 279 11.27 5.30 12.06
N ASP A 280 11.14 6.43 12.75
CA ASP A 280 10.30 6.55 13.94
C ASP A 280 8.82 6.34 13.62
N ALA A 281 8.33 6.98 12.55
CA ALA A 281 6.93 6.88 12.17
C ALA A 281 6.53 5.47 11.70
N VAL A 282 7.40 4.76 10.97
CA VAL A 282 7.09 3.43 10.45
C VAL A 282 7.09 2.35 11.52
N ALA A 283 7.70 2.59 12.68
CA ALA A 283 7.71 1.64 13.80
C ALA A 283 6.29 1.30 14.27
N ASP A 284 5.35 2.23 14.18
CA ASP A 284 3.93 2.01 14.51
C ASP A 284 3.26 1.00 13.55
N TYR A 285 3.85 0.77 12.39
CA TYR A 285 3.37 -0.13 11.35
C TYR A 285 4.14 -1.45 11.27
N ASP A 286 5.06 -1.71 12.22
CA ASP A 286 5.76 -2.99 12.26
C ASP A 286 4.78 -4.15 12.51
N TRP A 287 5.03 -5.30 11.86
CA TRP A 287 4.18 -6.48 12.02
C TRP A 287 4.04 -6.94 13.46
N ASP A 288 5.05 -6.73 14.32
CA ASP A 288 4.96 -7.08 15.74
C ASP A 288 3.96 -6.21 16.51
N VAL A 289 3.75 -4.97 16.07
CA VAL A 289 2.73 -4.05 16.61
C VAL A 289 1.35 -4.42 16.05
N VAL A 290 1.24 -4.44 14.72
CA VAL A 290 -0.02 -4.68 14.02
C VAL A 290 -0.61 -6.06 14.37
N ALA A 291 0.23 -7.10 14.46
CA ALA A 291 -0.25 -8.44 14.80
C ALA A 291 -0.82 -8.52 16.23
N ARG A 292 -0.25 -7.78 17.19
CA ARG A 292 -0.80 -7.69 18.55
C ARG A 292 -2.18 -7.03 18.57
N ASP A 293 -2.36 -5.96 17.79
CA ASP A 293 -3.65 -5.28 17.70
C ASP A 293 -4.70 -6.20 17.07
N VAL A 294 -4.35 -6.93 16.00
CA VAL A 294 -5.23 -7.92 15.39
C VAL A 294 -5.55 -9.06 16.36
N ALA A 295 -4.56 -9.56 17.12
CA ALA A 295 -4.76 -10.60 18.11
C ALA A 295 -5.73 -10.15 19.22
N SER A 296 -5.65 -8.90 19.66
CA SER A 296 -6.58 -8.33 20.65
C SER A 296 -8.02 -8.31 20.14
N VAL A 297 -8.22 -8.08 18.83
CA VAL A 297 -9.56 -8.21 18.21
C VAL A 297 -10.02 -9.66 18.24
N TYR A 298 -9.16 -10.65 17.94
CA TYR A 298 -9.51 -12.06 18.02
C TYR A 298 -9.91 -12.47 19.42
N GLU A 299 -9.12 -12.11 20.42
CA GLU A 299 -9.43 -12.40 21.82
C GLU A 299 -10.81 -11.86 22.21
N THR A 300 -11.14 -10.65 21.77
CA THR A 300 -12.45 -10.04 22.07
C THR A 300 -13.62 -10.81 21.46
N VAL A 301 -13.48 -11.32 20.22
CA VAL A 301 -14.60 -12.02 19.55
C VAL A 301 -14.72 -13.48 19.92
N VAL A 302 -13.65 -14.11 20.40
CA VAL A 302 -13.64 -15.53 20.83
C VAL A 302 -14.17 -15.69 22.25
N LEU A 303 -14.08 -14.68 23.12
CA LEU A 303 -14.51 -14.73 24.51
C LEU A 303 -16.00 -15.15 24.62
N GLY A 304 -16.21 -16.33 25.23
CA GLY A 304 -17.55 -16.85 25.51
C GLY A 304 -18.32 -17.41 24.30
N ARG A 305 -17.63 -17.67 23.18
CA ARG A 305 -18.22 -18.22 21.95
C ARG A 305 -17.74 -19.65 21.65
N SER A 306 -18.53 -20.35 20.85
CA SER A 306 -18.15 -21.63 20.24
C SER A 306 -17.18 -21.39 19.07
N THR A 307 -16.38 -22.40 18.73
CA THR A 307 -15.51 -22.44 17.56
C THR A 307 -16.26 -22.22 16.24
N VAL A 308 -15.54 -21.91 15.17
CA VAL A 308 -16.12 -21.71 13.83
C VAL A 308 -16.70 -23.04 13.33
N SER A 309 -17.90 -22.97 12.79
CA SER A 309 -18.64 -24.14 12.24
C SER A 309 -19.33 -23.76 10.93
N LEU A 310 -20.03 -24.71 10.32
CA LEU A 310 -20.91 -24.41 9.18
C LEU A 310 -22.22 -23.81 9.67
N ALA A 311 -22.69 -22.79 8.96
CA ALA A 311 -24.04 -22.27 9.16
C ALA A 311 -25.08 -23.35 8.78
N GLN A 312 -26.12 -23.51 9.61
CA GLN A 312 -27.22 -24.41 9.39
C GLN A 312 -28.13 -23.95 8.24
#